data_6313ac4a7cab69fff93d9f0cbb76ad98
#
_entry.id   6313ac4a7cab69fff93d9f0cbb76ad98
#
_cell.length_a   1.000
_cell.length_b   1.000
_cell.length_c   1.000
_cell.angle_alpha   90.00
_cell.angle_beta   90.00
_cell.angle_gamma   90.00
#
_symmetry.space_group_name_H-M   'P 1'
#
loop_
_entity.id
_entity.type
_entity.pdbx_description
1 polymer ?
#
loop_
_entity_poly.entity_id
_entity_poly.type
_entity_poly.pdbx_seq_one_letter_code
_entity_poly.pdbx_strand_id
1 'polypeptide(L)'
;AASDVYKRQVSFGFKYGLPQEADIVFDVRCLPNPFYIPELKEKTGLDSEVVDYVMQFEQSQELLRRILDLLDYSLPMYIKEGKSQLTIAVGCTGGKHRSITFARKIAEHCQKLGYGPILYHRDQKRVY
;
A
#
# COMPACT_ATOMS: atom_id res chain seq x y z
N ALA A 1 3.13 -23.95 -4.95
CA ALA A 1 4.20 -23.24 -4.23
C ALA A 1 3.80 -21.80 -4.01
N ALA A 2 4.36 -21.17 -2.97
CA ALA A 2 4.08 -19.77 -2.68
C ALA A 2 4.43 -18.85 -3.85
N SER A 3 5.45 -19.19 -4.61
CA SER A 3 5.89 -18.44 -5.79
C SER A 3 4.86 -18.42 -6.92
N ASP A 4 3.91 -19.36 -6.89
CA ASP A 4 2.85 -19.44 -7.91
C ASP A 4 1.65 -18.57 -7.55
N VAL A 5 1.66 -17.91 -6.39
CA VAL A 5 0.56 -17.07 -5.93
C VAL A 5 0.96 -15.60 -6.06
N TYR A 6 0.21 -14.86 -6.87
CA TYR A 6 0.48 -13.44 -7.10
C TYR A 6 -0.12 -12.60 -5.97
N LYS A 7 0.69 -11.70 -5.44
CA LYS A 7 0.28 -10.72 -4.42
C LYS A 7 0.30 -9.34 -5.06
N ARG A 8 -0.86 -8.94 -5.59
CA ARG A 8 -1.00 -7.64 -6.22
C ARG A 8 -1.25 -6.57 -5.16
N GLN A 9 -0.48 -5.49 -5.23
CA GLN A 9 -0.65 -4.32 -4.37
C GLN A 9 -1.12 -3.15 -5.23
N VAL A 10 -2.23 -2.52 -4.82
CA VAL A 10 -2.81 -1.39 -5.54
C VAL A 10 -2.89 -0.20 -4.58
N SER A 11 -2.26 0.91 -4.92
CA SER A 11 -2.48 2.15 -4.20
C SER A 11 -3.61 2.94 -4.89
N PHE A 12 -4.43 3.62 -4.11
CA PHE A 12 -5.56 4.36 -4.66
C PHE A 12 -5.94 5.54 -3.77
N GLY A 13 -6.76 6.45 -4.33
CA GLY A 13 -7.38 7.53 -3.58
C GLY A 13 -8.84 7.23 -3.33
N PHE A 14 -9.28 7.34 -2.07
CA PHE A 14 -10.67 7.07 -1.74
C PHE A 14 -11.63 7.97 -2.50
N LYS A 15 -11.21 9.18 -2.85
CA LYS A 15 -12.08 10.09 -3.60
C LYS A 15 -12.42 9.61 -5.01
N TYR A 16 -11.65 8.62 -5.53
CA TYR A 16 -11.90 8.02 -6.85
C TYR A 16 -12.54 6.64 -6.75
N GLY A 17 -13.00 6.25 -5.56
CA GLY A 17 -13.68 4.98 -5.34
C GLY A 17 -12.74 3.82 -5.03
N LEU A 18 -13.31 2.81 -4.38
CA LEU A 18 -12.57 1.60 -4.01
C LEU A 18 -12.28 0.75 -5.25
N PRO A 19 -11.07 0.15 -5.33
CA PRO A 19 -10.83 -0.87 -6.35
C PRO A 19 -11.75 -2.06 -6.11
N GLN A 20 -12.55 -2.42 -7.10
CA GLN A 20 -13.52 -3.50 -6.96
C GLN A 20 -12.87 -4.87 -6.85
N GLU A 21 -11.66 -5.01 -7.40
CA GLU A 21 -10.91 -6.27 -7.38
C GLU A 21 -10.20 -6.53 -6.04
N ALA A 22 -10.24 -5.59 -5.09
CA ALA A 22 -9.48 -5.71 -3.84
C ALA A 22 -10.07 -6.79 -2.93
N ASP A 23 -9.21 -7.66 -2.43
CA ASP A 23 -9.57 -8.66 -1.41
C ASP A 23 -9.39 -8.09 -0.01
N ILE A 24 -8.36 -7.26 0.18
CA ILE A 24 -8.06 -6.60 1.45
C ILE A 24 -7.85 -5.13 1.17
N VAL A 25 -8.43 -4.26 1.99
CA VAL A 25 -8.28 -2.80 1.87
C VAL A 25 -7.75 -2.25 3.17
N PHE A 26 -6.66 -1.50 3.09
CA PHE A 26 -6.12 -0.75 4.22
C PHE A 26 -6.30 0.75 3.98
N ASP A 27 -6.80 1.43 5.00
CA ASP A 27 -7.02 2.87 4.97
C ASP A 27 -5.91 3.55 5.75
N VAL A 28 -5.11 4.36 5.07
CA VAL A 28 -4.00 5.08 5.70
C VAL A 28 -4.25 6.60 5.76
N ARG A 29 -5.52 7.02 5.67
CA ARG A 29 -5.88 8.44 5.76
C ARG A 29 -5.64 9.03 7.14
N CYS A 30 -5.49 8.20 8.17
CA CYS A 30 -5.24 8.67 9.54
C CYS A 30 -3.83 9.21 9.75
N LEU A 31 -2.93 9.03 8.79
CA LEU A 31 -1.54 9.45 8.92
C LEU A 31 -1.35 10.90 8.46
N PRO A 32 -0.26 11.57 8.93
CA PRO A 32 0.05 12.92 8.45
C PRO A 32 0.11 13.00 6.93
N ASN A 33 -0.43 14.07 6.37
CA ASN A 33 -0.64 14.17 4.92
C ASN A 33 0.41 15.10 4.29
N PRO A 34 1.32 14.58 3.44
CA PRO A 34 2.33 15.39 2.76
C PRO A 34 1.74 16.47 1.85
N PHE A 35 0.46 16.35 1.47
CA PHE A 35 -0.20 17.36 0.64
C PHE A 35 -0.09 18.76 1.24
N TYR A 36 -0.06 18.87 2.57
CA TYR A 36 0.00 20.15 3.26
C TYR A 36 1.43 20.67 3.43
N ILE A 37 2.43 19.96 2.91
CA ILE A 37 3.82 20.39 2.90
C ILE A 37 4.14 20.89 1.49
N PRO A 38 4.39 22.21 1.31
CA PRO A 38 4.54 22.77 -0.05
C PRO A 38 5.60 22.06 -0.90
N GLU A 39 6.71 21.64 -0.30
CA GLU A 39 7.81 20.99 -0.99
C GLU A 39 7.46 19.56 -1.43
N LEU A 40 6.39 18.97 -0.86
CA LEU A 40 6.01 17.58 -1.13
C LEU A 40 4.70 17.46 -1.88
N LYS A 41 3.93 18.54 -1.95
CA LYS A 41 2.57 18.52 -2.50
C LYS A 41 2.51 17.93 -3.92
N GLU A 42 3.45 18.31 -4.76
CA GLU A 42 3.48 17.87 -6.17
C GLU A 42 4.29 16.58 -6.37
N LYS A 43 4.91 16.07 -5.31
CA LYS A 43 5.64 14.80 -5.36
C LYS A 43 4.72 13.65 -4.97
N THR A 44 5.20 12.43 -5.12
CA THR A 44 4.41 11.24 -4.81
C THR A 44 5.19 10.30 -3.91
N GLY A 45 4.55 9.23 -3.46
CA GLY A 45 5.21 8.18 -2.68
C GLY A 45 6.29 7.41 -3.45
N LEU A 46 6.50 7.74 -4.71
CA LEU A 46 7.66 7.24 -5.46
C LEU A 46 8.92 8.05 -5.17
N ASP A 47 8.77 9.25 -4.63
CA ASP A 47 9.89 10.12 -4.28
C ASP A 47 10.34 9.85 -2.85
N SER A 48 11.65 9.75 -2.62
CA SER A 48 12.22 9.44 -1.31
C SER A 48 11.82 10.47 -0.25
N GLU A 49 11.70 11.74 -0.63
CA GLU A 49 11.33 12.80 0.31
C GLU A 49 9.94 12.58 0.89
N VAL A 50 8.99 12.08 0.07
CA VAL A 50 7.64 11.77 0.52
C VAL A 50 7.66 10.54 1.44
N VAL A 51 8.38 9.50 1.04
CA VAL A 51 8.53 8.29 1.86
C VAL A 51 9.12 8.64 3.23
N ASP A 52 10.18 9.44 3.24
CA ASP A 52 10.85 9.85 4.48
C ASP A 52 9.91 10.65 5.38
N TYR A 53 9.13 11.56 4.79
CA TYR A 53 8.15 12.34 5.56
C TYR A 53 7.10 11.44 6.20
N VAL A 54 6.50 10.55 5.41
CA VAL A 54 5.42 9.68 5.90
C VAL A 54 5.95 8.74 6.98
N MET A 55 7.13 8.17 6.78
CA MET A 55 7.66 7.14 7.67
C MET A 55 8.41 7.66 8.88
N GLN A 56 8.63 8.98 9.01
CA GLN A 56 9.30 9.53 10.20
C GLN A 56 8.42 9.47 11.45
N PHE A 57 7.11 9.36 11.30
CA PHE A 57 6.18 9.40 12.42
C PHE A 57 6.02 8.02 13.04
N GLU A 58 5.98 7.99 14.39
CA GLU A 58 5.78 6.75 15.12
C GLU A 58 4.49 6.04 14.73
N GLN A 59 3.40 6.81 14.55
CA GLN A 59 2.12 6.21 14.17
C GLN A 59 2.18 5.55 12.78
N SER A 60 2.99 6.07 11.86
CA SER A 60 3.17 5.44 10.56
C SER A 60 3.93 4.13 10.67
N GLN A 61 4.99 4.13 11.47
CA GLN A 61 5.80 2.94 11.70
C GLN A 61 4.99 1.85 12.39
N GLU A 62 4.20 2.23 13.40
CA GLU A 62 3.37 1.29 14.14
C GLU A 62 2.24 0.73 13.26
N LEU A 63 1.59 1.58 12.48
CA LEU A 63 0.54 1.12 11.57
C LEU A 63 1.10 0.12 10.55
N LEU A 64 2.25 0.43 9.96
CA LEU A 64 2.88 -0.47 9.00
C LEU A 64 3.21 -1.81 9.67
N ARG A 65 3.77 -1.79 10.87
CA ARG A 65 4.09 -3.02 11.59
C ARG A 65 2.86 -3.88 11.79
N ARG A 66 1.74 -3.29 12.19
CA ARG A 66 0.49 -4.03 12.41
C ARG A 66 -0.09 -4.57 11.11
N ILE A 67 0.01 -3.82 10.03
CA ILE A 67 -0.42 -4.28 8.70
C ILE A 67 0.40 -5.50 8.30
N LEU A 68 1.73 -5.43 8.44
CA LEU A 68 2.60 -6.53 8.06
C LEU A 68 2.38 -7.75 8.94
N ASP A 69 2.15 -7.57 10.25
CA ASP A 69 1.82 -8.68 11.15
C ASP A 69 0.53 -9.37 10.73
N LEU A 70 -0.50 -8.59 10.38
CA LEU A 70 -1.76 -9.16 9.91
C LEU A 70 -1.57 -9.94 8.61
N LEU A 71 -0.78 -9.43 7.69
CA LEU A 71 -0.51 -10.11 6.42
C LEU A 71 0.30 -11.39 6.65
N ASP A 72 1.29 -11.37 7.53
CA ASP A 72 2.07 -12.56 7.86
C ASP A 72 1.16 -13.68 8.39
N TYR A 73 0.15 -13.31 9.18
CA TYR A 73 -0.80 -14.25 9.73
C TYR A 73 -1.80 -14.73 8.67
N SER A 74 -2.33 -13.84 7.85
CA SER A 74 -3.47 -14.14 6.98
C SER A 74 -3.08 -14.68 5.60
N LEU A 75 -1.93 -14.27 5.03
CA LEU A 75 -1.57 -14.69 3.67
C LEU A 75 -1.48 -16.21 3.52
N PRO A 76 -0.86 -16.97 4.46
CA PRO A 76 -0.84 -18.43 4.32
C PRO A 76 -2.24 -19.05 4.31
N MET A 77 -3.19 -18.45 5.03
CA MET A 77 -4.57 -18.94 5.05
C MET A 77 -5.28 -18.73 3.72
N TYR A 78 -5.04 -17.59 3.05
CA TYR A 78 -5.58 -17.34 1.71
C TYR A 78 -5.03 -18.35 0.69
N ILE A 79 -3.74 -18.65 0.78
CA ILE A 79 -3.10 -19.65 -0.09
C ILE A 79 -3.75 -21.02 0.13
N LYS A 80 -4.00 -21.38 1.37
CA LYS A 80 -4.62 -22.65 1.75
C LYS A 80 -6.03 -22.78 1.21
N GLU A 81 -6.76 -21.66 1.09
CA GLU A 81 -8.10 -21.62 0.51
C GLU A 81 -8.08 -21.76 -1.02
N GLY A 82 -6.91 -21.86 -1.62
CA GLY A 82 -6.79 -22.01 -3.07
C GLY A 82 -6.84 -20.71 -3.84
N LYS A 83 -6.67 -19.58 -3.17
CA LYS A 83 -6.68 -18.28 -3.84
C LYS A 83 -5.38 -18.09 -4.61
N SER A 84 -5.46 -18.14 -5.94
CA SER A 84 -4.27 -18.01 -6.81
C SER A 84 -3.80 -16.57 -6.98
N GLN A 85 -4.69 -15.61 -6.75
CA GLN A 85 -4.37 -14.18 -6.87
C GLN A 85 -5.02 -13.43 -5.72
N LEU A 86 -4.23 -12.62 -5.02
CA LEU A 86 -4.72 -11.81 -3.91
C LEU A 86 -4.36 -10.35 -4.17
N THR A 87 -5.36 -9.48 -4.11
CA THR A 87 -5.17 -8.03 -4.30
C THR A 87 -5.29 -7.32 -2.96
N ILE A 88 -4.22 -6.66 -2.56
CA ILE A 88 -4.15 -5.83 -1.36
C ILE A 88 -4.19 -4.37 -1.81
N ALA A 89 -5.21 -3.64 -1.41
CA ALA A 89 -5.37 -2.24 -1.77
C ALA A 89 -5.06 -1.36 -0.58
N VAL A 90 -4.37 -0.26 -0.82
CA VAL A 90 -4.04 0.74 0.21
C VAL A 90 -4.50 2.09 -0.27
N GLY A 91 -5.34 2.76 0.52
CA GLY A 91 -5.95 4.03 0.12
C GLY A 91 -5.61 5.18 1.05
N CYS A 92 -5.35 6.34 0.45
CA CYS A 92 -5.37 7.61 1.14
C CYS A 92 -6.37 8.51 0.42
N THR A 93 -6.45 9.80 0.74
CA THR A 93 -7.48 10.64 0.15
C THR A 93 -7.32 10.76 -1.37
N GLY A 94 -6.14 11.13 -1.86
CA GLY A 94 -5.90 11.36 -3.28
C GLY A 94 -5.12 10.25 -3.99
N GLY A 95 -4.54 9.33 -3.27
CA GLY A 95 -3.82 8.21 -3.87
C GLY A 95 -2.41 8.52 -4.36
N LYS A 96 -1.80 9.62 -3.89
CA LYS A 96 -0.48 10.06 -4.40
C LYS A 96 0.67 9.94 -3.42
N HIS A 97 0.42 10.00 -2.12
CA HIS A 97 1.47 10.11 -1.11
C HIS A 97 1.50 8.91 -0.17
N ARG A 98 0.60 8.89 0.81
CA ARG A 98 0.61 7.89 1.89
C ARG A 98 0.33 6.48 1.36
N SER A 99 -0.64 6.36 0.44
CA SER A 99 -1.03 5.06 -0.12
C SER A 99 0.11 4.44 -0.94
N ILE A 100 0.79 5.23 -1.76
CA ILE A 100 1.91 4.73 -2.57
C ILE A 100 3.06 4.29 -1.66
N THR A 101 3.37 5.08 -0.63
CA THR A 101 4.41 4.75 0.34
C THR A 101 4.14 3.40 0.99
N PHE A 102 2.92 3.20 1.50
CA PHE A 102 2.57 1.95 2.18
C PHE A 102 2.46 0.77 1.23
N ALA A 103 1.90 0.98 0.02
CA ALA A 103 1.84 -0.10 -0.98
C ALA A 103 3.23 -0.62 -1.33
N ARG A 104 4.20 0.29 -1.47
CA ARG A 104 5.59 -0.08 -1.73
C ARG A 104 6.19 -0.88 -0.58
N LYS A 105 5.95 -0.45 0.66
CA LYS A 105 6.45 -1.17 1.85
C LYS A 105 5.85 -2.57 1.96
N ILE A 106 4.58 -2.71 1.65
CA ILE A 106 3.91 -4.02 1.64
C ILE A 106 4.49 -4.90 0.53
N ALA A 107 4.72 -4.34 -0.66
CA ALA A 107 5.31 -5.09 -1.77
C ALA A 107 6.73 -5.58 -1.42
N GLU A 108 7.55 -4.73 -0.79
CA GLU A 108 8.87 -5.12 -0.34
C GLU A 108 8.80 -6.30 0.64
N HIS A 109 7.86 -6.24 1.57
CA HIS A 109 7.66 -7.31 2.55
C HIS A 109 7.24 -8.62 1.88
N CYS A 110 6.28 -8.56 0.95
CA CYS A 110 5.85 -9.73 0.20
C CYS A 110 6.99 -10.35 -0.60
N GLN A 111 7.86 -9.52 -1.18
CA GLN A 111 9.02 -9.99 -1.92
C GLN A 111 9.97 -10.76 -1.01
N LYS A 112 10.21 -10.26 0.21
CA LYS A 112 11.06 -10.94 1.20
C LYS A 112 10.51 -12.29 1.61
N LEU A 113 9.18 -12.44 1.59
CA LEU A 113 8.53 -13.71 1.92
C LEU A 113 8.49 -14.70 0.75
N GLY A 114 9.02 -14.31 -0.41
CA GLY A 114 9.06 -15.17 -1.58
C GLY A 114 7.83 -15.08 -2.47
N TYR A 115 6.90 -14.17 -2.19
CA TYR A 115 5.77 -13.91 -3.08
C TYR A 115 6.20 -12.95 -4.19
N GLY A 116 5.62 -13.13 -5.40
CA GLY A 116 5.89 -12.21 -6.50
C GLY A 116 4.96 -10.99 -6.41
N PRO A 117 5.45 -9.83 -5.97
CA PRO A 117 4.59 -8.65 -5.89
C PRO A 117 4.35 -8.04 -7.27
N ILE A 118 3.12 -7.59 -7.51
CA ILE A 118 2.77 -6.77 -8.68
C ILE A 118 2.20 -5.48 -8.12
N LEU A 119 2.91 -4.38 -8.34
CA LEU A 119 2.59 -3.09 -7.74
C LEU A 119 1.98 -2.15 -8.77
N TYR A 120 0.81 -1.59 -8.46
CA TYR A 120 0.10 -0.68 -9.34
C TYR A 120 -0.43 0.52 -8.57
N HIS A 121 -0.13 1.72 -9.04
CA HIS A 121 -0.57 2.98 -8.44
C HIS A 121 -1.68 3.57 -9.31
N ARG A 122 -2.92 3.23 -8.99
CA ARG A 122 -4.09 3.53 -9.84
C ARG A 122 -4.29 5.02 -10.07
N ASP A 123 -4.11 5.84 -9.02
CA ASP A 123 -4.48 7.26 -9.06
C ASP A 123 -3.27 8.21 -9.03
N GLN A 124 -2.07 7.69 -9.23
CA GLN A 124 -0.83 8.47 -9.15
C GLN A 124 -0.82 9.66 -10.11
N LYS A 125 -1.37 9.49 -11.31
CA LYS A 125 -1.29 10.48 -12.38
C LYS A 125 -2.52 11.39 -12.48
N ARG A 126 -3.47 11.24 -11.56
CA ARG A 126 -4.64 12.11 -11.59
C ARG A 126 -4.28 13.52 -11.17
N VAL A 127 -4.97 14.50 -11.76
CA VAL A 127 -4.79 15.92 -11.43
C VAL A 127 -5.70 16.26 -10.25
N TYR A 128 -5.17 17.03 -9.30
CA TYR A 128 -5.93 17.47 -8.13
C TYR A 128 -7.07 18.41 -8.52
#